data_3cd603fd0c4ff4ccf85b1b39e6aa688c
#
_entry.id   3cd603fd0c4ff4ccf85b1b39e6aa688c
#
_cell.length_a   1.000
_cell.length_b   1.000
_cell.length_c   1.000
_cell.angle_alpha   90.00
_cell.angle_beta   90.00
_cell.angle_gamma   90.00
#
_symmetry.space_group_name_H-M   'P 1'
#
loop_
_entity.id
_entity.type
_entity.pdbx_description
1 polymer ?
#
loop_
_entity_poly.entity_id
_entity_poly.type
_entity_poly.pdbx_seq_one_letter_code
_entity_poly.pdbx_strand_id
1 'polypeptide(L)'
;METTQKLLTNEINIVGELAGIQDKVRREFPDFVHTIDKCLADGKINKTTWQVGYCLKFGKSPAEIAKILPLGRRTISVYGSKLRKIEGLESLGR
;
A
#
# COMPACT_ATOMS: atom_id res chain seq x y z
N MET A 1 -28.76 2.33 14.57
CA MET A 1 -28.56 2.40 13.12
C MET A 1 -27.60 3.51 12.69
N GLU A 2 -27.77 4.71 13.18
CA GLU A 2 -26.88 5.83 12.83
C GLU A 2 -25.44 5.58 13.23
N THR A 3 -25.20 5.03 14.43
CA THR A 3 -23.86 4.72 14.91
C THR A 3 -23.16 3.71 14.00
N THR A 4 -23.90 2.68 13.57
CA THR A 4 -23.38 1.66 12.67
C THR A 4 -23.05 2.24 11.30
N GLN A 5 -23.91 3.11 10.77
CA GLN A 5 -23.68 3.78 9.51
C GLN A 5 -22.44 4.69 9.58
N LYS A 6 -22.24 5.36 10.70
CA LYS A 6 -21.11 6.24 10.90
C LYS A 6 -19.79 5.47 10.91
N LEU A 7 -19.77 4.31 11.57
CA LEU A 7 -18.61 3.42 11.59
C LEU A 7 -18.30 2.89 10.20
N LEU A 8 -19.33 2.46 9.47
CA LEU A 8 -19.19 1.98 8.10
C LEU A 8 -18.67 3.08 7.18
N THR A 9 -19.14 4.32 7.37
CA THR A 9 -18.65 5.45 6.57
C THR A 9 -17.15 5.68 6.77
N ASN A 10 -16.67 5.58 8.01
CA ASN A 10 -15.25 5.73 8.30
C ASN A 10 -14.43 4.61 7.66
N GLU A 11 -14.90 3.37 7.74
CA GLU A 11 -14.23 2.23 7.10
C GLU A 11 -14.22 2.38 5.58
N ILE A 12 -15.33 2.82 4.99
CA ILE A 12 -15.42 3.06 3.56
C ILE A 12 -14.45 4.15 3.12
N ASN A 13 -14.28 5.22 3.91
CA ASN A 13 -13.35 6.29 3.58
C ASN A 13 -11.91 5.80 3.56
N ILE A 14 -11.51 4.99 4.55
CA ILE A 14 -10.15 4.42 4.61
C ILE A 14 -9.93 3.46 3.44
N VAL A 15 -10.86 2.54 3.23
CA VAL A 15 -10.80 1.56 2.14
C VAL A 15 -10.85 2.27 0.79
N GLY A 16 -11.69 3.31 0.67
CA GLY A 16 -11.81 4.10 -0.54
C GLY A 16 -10.54 4.85 -0.90
N GLU A 17 -9.82 5.38 0.09
CA GLU A 17 -8.55 6.06 -0.14
C GLU A 17 -7.49 5.08 -0.66
N LEU A 18 -7.37 3.92 -0.02
CA LEU A 18 -6.43 2.89 -0.46
C LEU A 18 -6.79 2.37 -1.85
N ALA A 19 -8.07 2.12 -2.11
CA ALA A 19 -8.55 1.65 -3.41
C ALA A 19 -8.25 2.68 -4.51
N GLY A 20 -8.40 3.96 -4.22
CA GLY A 20 -8.07 5.05 -5.15
C GLY A 20 -6.59 5.09 -5.47
N ILE A 21 -5.74 4.91 -4.47
CA ILE A 21 -4.29 4.84 -4.65
C ILE A 21 -3.93 3.64 -5.52
N GLN A 22 -4.47 2.47 -5.22
CA GLN A 22 -4.21 1.25 -5.98
C GLN A 22 -4.64 1.39 -7.43
N ASP A 23 -5.82 1.95 -7.66
CA ASP A 23 -6.36 2.16 -9.00
C ASP A 23 -5.45 3.07 -9.83
N LYS A 24 -5.01 4.17 -9.24
CA LYS A 24 -4.13 5.11 -9.92
C LYS A 24 -2.77 4.49 -10.24
N VAL A 25 -2.19 3.75 -9.30
CA VAL A 25 -0.92 3.05 -9.49
C VAL A 25 -1.05 2.02 -10.61
N ARG A 26 -2.16 1.28 -10.67
CA ARG A 26 -2.40 0.30 -11.72
C ARG A 26 -2.46 0.94 -13.11
N ARG A 27 -3.02 2.15 -13.21
CA ARG A 27 -3.10 2.86 -14.48
C ARG A 27 -1.77 3.44 -14.92
N GLU A 28 -1.01 4.00 -13.99
CA GLU A 28 0.22 4.72 -14.30
C GLU A 28 1.47 3.85 -14.32
N PHE A 29 1.49 2.77 -13.54
CA PHE A 29 2.68 1.94 -13.35
C PHE A 29 2.38 0.44 -13.53
N PRO A 30 1.97 0.01 -14.73
CA PRO A 30 1.58 -1.40 -14.95
C PRO A 30 2.72 -2.38 -14.71
N ASP A 31 3.96 -2.01 -15.01
CA ASP A 31 5.12 -2.89 -14.78
C ASP A 31 5.35 -3.12 -13.29
N PHE A 32 5.25 -2.06 -12.48
CA PHE A 32 5.33 -2.18 -11.04
C PHE A 32 4.24 -3.10 -10.50
N VAL A 33 3.00 -2.89 -10.96
CA VAL A 33 1.85 -3.69 -10.54
C VAL A 33 2.07 -5.16 -10.83
N HIS A 34 2.54 -5.47 -12.04
CA HIS A 34 2.83 -6.86 -12.42
C HIS A 34 3.83 -7.49 -11.47
N THR A 35 4.91 -6.77 -11.15
CA THR A 35 5.98 -7.25 -10.27
C THR A 35 5.48 -7.47 -8.85
N ILE A 36 4.80 -6.49 -8.28
CA ILE A 36 4.37 -6.58 -6.88
C ILE A 36 3.23 -7.59 -6.69
N ASP A 37 2.32 -7.67 -7.64
CA ASP A 37 1.22 -8.63 -7.59
C ASP A 37 1.76 -10.06 -7.70
N LYS A 38 2.78 -10.27 -8.53
CA LYS A 38 3.45 -11.58 -8.64
C LYS A 38 4.13 -11.96 -7.33
N CYS A 39 4.79 -11.00 -6.68
CA CYS A 39 5.42 -11.24 -5.37
C CYS A 39 4.40 -11.66 -4.33
N LEU A 40 3.22 -11.06 -4.32
CA LEU A 40 2.15 -11.44 -3.42
C LEU A 40 1.65 -12.86 -3.72
N ALA A 41 1.43 -13.17 -5.00
CA ALA A 41 0.96 -14.49 -5.44
C ALA A 41 1.96 -15.59 -5.11
N ASP A 42 3.27 -15.29 -5.23
CA ASP A 42 4.35 -16.23 -4.96
C ASP A 42 4.66 -16.38 -3.46
N GLY A 43 3.99 -15.61 -2.60
CA GLY A 43 4.21 -15.65 -1.16
C GLY A 43 5.48 -14.97 -0.68
N LYS A 44 6.13 -14.18 -1.53
CA LYS A 44 7.35 -13.44 -1.16
C LYS A 44 7.06 -12.28 -0.23
N ILE A 45 5.86 -11.72 -0.32
CA ILE A 45 5.39 -10.64 0.54
C ILE A 45 3.98 -10.97 1.01
N ASN A 46 3.59 -10.40 2.16
CA ASN A 46 2.22 -10.54 2.65
C ASN A 46 1.34 -9.39 2.11
N LYS A 47 0.04 -9.48 2.35
CA LYS A 47 -0.93 -8.49 1.88
C LYS A 47 -0.62 -7.08 2.41
N THR A 48 -0.20 -6.98 3.67
CA THR A 48 0.14 -5.69 4.29
C THR A 48 1.34 -5.04 3.58
N THR A 49 2.39 -5.81 3.33
CA THR A 49 3.57 -5.33 2.60
C THR A 49 3.18 -4.89 1.18
N TRP A 50 2.31 -5.64 0.53
CA TRP A 50 1.78 -5.33 -0.80
C TRP A 50 1.04 -3.99 -0.79
N GLN A 51 0.20 -3.73 0.21
CA GLN A 51 -0.49 -2.45 0.36
C GLN A 51 0.48 -1.30 0.57
N VAL A 52 1.50 -1.49 1.42
CA VAL A 52 2.55 -0.49 1.64
C VAL A 52 3.27 -0.17 0.32
N GLY A 53 3.55 -1.18 -0.48
CA GLY A 53 4.19 -1.01 -1.79
C GLY A 53 3.40 -0.09 -2.71
N TYR A 54 2.09 -0.27 -2.80
CA TYR A 54 1.23 0.61 -3.60
C TYR A 54 1.29 2.05 -3.11
N CYS A 55 1.21 2.25 -1.80
CA CYS A 55 1.26 3.59 -1.22
C CYS A 55 2.60 4.28 -1.49
N LEU A 56 3.70 3.55 -1.36
CA LEU A 56 5.03 4.09 -1.65
C LEU A 56 5.18 4.45 -3.13
N LYS A 57 4.68 3.61 -4.02
CA LYS A 57 4.73 3.89 -5.46
C LYS A 57 3.91 5.12 -5.83
N PHE A 58 2.80 5.31 -5.16
CA PHE A 58 1.97 6.50 -5.33
C PHE A 58 2.70 7.78 -4.91
N GLY A 59 3.69 7.67 -4.02
CA GLY A 59 4.46 8.81 -3.51
C GLY A 59 4.15 9.20 -2.09
N LYS A 60 3.42 8.37 -1.36
CA LYS A 60 3.12 8.63 0.06
C LYS A 60 4.36 8.39 0.93
N SER A 61 4.57 9.26 1.90
CA SER A 61 5.61 9.08 2.92
C SER A 61 5.15 8.06 3.96
N PRO A 62 6.10 7.50 4.75
CA PRO A 62 5.70 6.60 5.85
C PRO A 62 4.71 7.23 6.81
N ALA A 63 4.85 8.54 7.10
CA ALA A 63 3.92 9.25 7.97
C ALA A 63 2.50 9.29 7.39
N GLU A 64 2.40 9.49 6.07
CA GLU A 64 1.11 9.52 5.39
C GLU A 64 0.49 8.13 5.31
N ILE A 65 1.31 7.11 5.05
CA ILE A 65 0.85 5.72 5.00
C ILE A 65 0.32 5.29 6.37
N ALA A 66 0.95 5.75 7.45
CA ALA A 66 0.51 5.44 8.81
C ALA A 66 -0.90 5.99 9.11
N LYS A 67 -1.37 6.97 8.34
CA LYS A 67 -2.73 7.49 8.46
C LYS A 67 -3.74 6.68 7.65
N ILE A 68 -3.27 5.95 6.65
CA ILE A 68 -4.11 5.15 5.75
C ILE A 68 -4.21 3.71 6.25
N LEU A 69 -3.10 3.14 6.68
CA LEU A 69 -3.00 1.76 7.17
C LEU A 69 -2.75 1.76 8.68
N PRO A 70 -3.28 0.78 9.42
CA PRO A 70 -3.09 0.70 10.87
C PRO A 70 -1.70 0.20 11.25
N LEU A 71 -0.66 0.90 10.80
CA LEU A 71 0.73 0.53 11.01
C LEU A 71 1.51 1.73 11.53
N GLY A 72 2.55 1.47 12.34
CA GLY A 72 3.49 2.51 12.76
C GLY A 72 4.45 2.87 11.63
N ARG A 73 4.98 4.08 11.67
CA ARG A 73 5.94 4.56 10.65
C ARG A 73 7.16 3.66 10.54
N ARG A 74 7.64 3.16 11.68
CA ARG A 74 8.81 2.25 11.72
C ARG A 74 8.52 0.95 10.97
N THR A 75 7.37 0.37 11.20
CA THR A 75 6.93 -0.85 10.53
C THR A 75 6.83 -0.63 9.02
N ILE A 76 6.27 0.51 8.61
CA ILE A 76 6.16 0.88 7.20
C ILE A 76 7.55 1.01 6.57
N SER A 77 8.50 1.63 7.26
CA SER A 77 9.88 1.76 6.79
C SER A 77 10.55 0.39 6.61
N VAL A 78 10.33 -0.53 7.54
CA VAL A 78 10.84 -1.90 7.45
C VAL A 78 10.28 -2.60 6.22
N TYR A 79 8.97 -2.49 5.98
CA TYR A 79 8.34 -3.09 4.80
C TYR A 79 8.88 -2.47 3.51
N GLY A 80 9.07 -1.15 3.49
CA GLY A 80 9.67 -0.46 2.35
C GLY A 80 11.08 -0.97 2.05
N SER A 81 11.89 -1.18 3.08
CA SER A 81 13.24 -1.73 2.92
C SER A 81 13.21 -3.14 2.33
N LYS A 82 12.28 -3.98 2.80
CA LYS A 82 12.12 -5.34 2.26
C LYS A 82 11.73 -5.30 0.79
N LEU A 83 10.81 -4.42 0.42
CA LEU A 83 10.36 -4.28 -0.96
C LEU A 83 11.50 -3.83 -1.87
N ARG A 84 12.33 -2.89 -1.43
CA ARG A 84 13.45 -2.39 -2.23
C ARG A 84 14.54 -3.43 -2.48
N LYS A 85 14.55 -4.53 -1.75
CA LYS A 85 15.46 -5.66 -1.99
C LYS A 85 14.97 -6.60 -3.09
N ILE A 86 13.74 -6.42 -3.55
CA ILE A 86 13.16 -7.23 -4.61
C ILE A 86 13.56 -6.65 -5.96
N GLU A 87 13.99 -7.49 -6.89
CA GLU A 87 14.35 -7.06 -8.24
C GLU A 87 13.15 -6.40 -8.91
N GLY A 88 13.37 -5.21 -9.45
CA GLY A 88 12.34 -4.40 -10.07
C GLY A 88 11.70 -3.38 -9.14
N LEU A 89 11.96 -3.44 -7.83
CA LEU A 89 11.36 -2.54 -6.85
C LEU A 89 12.40 -1.69 -6.11
N GLU A 90 13.65 -1.62 -6.58
CA GLU A 90 14.76 -0.97 -5.88
C GLU A 90 14.55 0.54 -5.70
N SER A 91 13.84 1.18 -6.61
CA SER A 91 13.59 2.63 -6.56
C SER A 91 12.32 3.00 -5.80
N LEU A 92 11.62 2.03 -5.24
CA LEU A 92 10.36 2.27 -4.55
C LEU A 92 10.56 3.19 -3.34
N GLY A 93 9.77 4.25 -3.27
CA GLY A 93 9.81 5.18 -2.15
C GLY A 93 10.97 6.17 -2.18
N ARG A 94 11.66 6.32 -3.30
CA ARG A 94 12.75 7.28 -3.47
C ARG A 94 12.36 8.43 -4.38
#